data_ea0b9a2143145cb27822b4d8c13dfbde
#
_entry.id   ea0b9a2143145cb27822b4d8c13dfbde
#
_cell.length_a   1.000
_cell.length_b   1.000
_cell.length_c   1.000
_cell.angle_alpha   90.00
_cell.angle_beta   90.00
_cell.angle_gamma   90.00
#
_symmetry.space_group_name_H-M   'P 1'
#
loop_
_entity.id
_entity.type
_entity.pdbx_description
1 polymer ?
#
loop_
_entity_poly.entity_id
_entity_poly.type
_entity_poly.pdbx_seq_one_letter_code
_entity_poly.pdbx_strand_id
1 'polypeptide(L)'
;TARPSEVDLVVALNPSTYRKDVAAVRPGGYLLYDSTWPLDPALVREGITILGIPFGKMCVETFEKDRDRTLLRNIAYAGALAALLDIDMDIVGQMLNEKFAKKPRLLDANHTAIHLGYDFAKANFACPLPFRLEKMDATGDAILMDGNTASALGALYAGATVGAWYPITPATALMEAFKGFCEKFRVDPDTGLNNYAILQAEDELAAAGIVIGAGWAGARAFTNTSGPGISLMQEFIGLAYYTDIPAVFFDVQRCGPATGMPTRTQQADL
;
A
#
# COMPACT_ATOMS: atom_id res chain seq x y z
N THR A 1 -6.76 -13.43 -3.42
CA THR A 1 -5.91 -14.59 -3.09
C THR A 1 -5.99 -14.86 -1.59
N ALA A 2 -6.28 -16.12 -1.19
CA ALA A 2 -6.27 -16.50 0.21
C ALA A 2 -4.84 -16.40 0.77
N ARG A 3 -4.70 -15.84 1.96
CA ARG A 3 -3.41 -15.79 2.65
C ARG A 3 -3.14 -17.17 3.26
N PRO A 4 -2.00 -17.82 2.97
CA PRO A 4 -1.66 -19.09 3.60
C PRO A 4 -1.44 -18.91 5.10
N SER A 5 -1.67 -19.97 5.87
CA SER A 5 -1.41 -19.98 7.32
C SER A 5 0.09 -20.01 7.64
N GLU A 6 0.88 -20.58 6.75
CA GLU A 6 2.33 -20.71 6.89
C GLU A 6 3.03 -20.22 5.63
N VAL A 7 4.24 -19.67 5.77
CA VAL A 7 5.03 -19.10 4.69
C VAL A 7 6.49 -19.55 4.76
N ASP A 8 7.16 -19.52 3.60
CA ASP A 8 8.56 -19.95 3.46
C ASP A 8 9.56 -19.00 4.10
N LEU A 9 9.28 -17.70 4.01
CA LEU A 9 10.13 -16.63 4.51
C LEU A 9 9.28 -15.54 5.15
N VAL A 10 9.65 -15.12 6.34
CA VAL A 10 9.09 -13.97 7.05
C VAL A 10 10.17 -12.92 7.27
N VAL A 11 9.80 -11.65 7.14
CA VAL A 11 10.64 -10.50 7.52
C VAL A 11 10.07 -9.90 8.79
N ALA A 12 10.79 -10.06 9.90
CA ALA A 12 10.40 -9.55 11.21
C ALA A 12 10.86 -8.11 11.38
N LEU A 13 9.94 -7.15 11.21
CA LEU A 13 10.23 -5.71 11.23
C LEU A 13 9.90 -5.05 12.57
N ASN A 14 8.95 -5.61 13.34
CA ASN A 14 8.41 -4.97 14.54
C ASN A 14 8.39 -5.94 15.73
N PRO A 15 9.03 -5.59 16.85
CA PRO A 15 9.02 -6.43 18.05
C PRO A 15 7.63 -6.83 18.54
N SER A 16 6.62 -5.98 18.37
CA SER A 16 5.25 -6.29 18.79
C SER A 16 4.60 -7.45 18.03
N THR A 17 5.13 -7.82 16.84
CA THR A 17 4.61 -8.91 16.00
C THR A 17 5.48 -10.16 16.01
N TYR A 18 6.66 -10.14 16.61
CA TYR A 18 7.66 -11.23 16.53
C TYR A 18 7.09 -12.63 16.79
N ARG A 19 6.24 -12.79 17.80
CA ARG A 19 5.62 -14.10 18.09
C ARG A 19 4.74 -14.59 16.95
N LYS A 20 3.99 -13.68 16.31
CA LYS A 20 3.14 -14.01 15.16
C LYS A 20 3.99 -14.28 13.91
N ASP A 21 5.04 -13.49 13.74
CA ASP A 21 5.96 -13.61 12.60
C ASP A 21 6.66 -14.99 12.62
N VAL A 22 7.18 -15.39 13.78
CA VAL A 22 7.81 -16.72 13.97
C VAL A 22 6.80 -17.84 13.77
N ALA A 23 5.58 -17.71 14.31
CA ALA A 23 4.54 -18.74 14.19
C ALA A 23 4.11 -18.97 12.73
N ALA A 24 4.19 -17.94 11.88
CA ALA A 24 3.83 -18.03 10.47
C ALA A 24 4.89 -18.70 9.60
N VAL A 25 6.13 -18.87 10.07
CA VAL A 25 7.18 -19.56 9.30
C VAL A 25 6.93 -21.06 9.33
N ARG A 26 6.88 -21.72 8.18
CA ARG A 26 6.78 -23.18 8.11
C ARG A 26 8.04 -23.87 8.66
N PRO A 27 7.98 -25.15 9.10
CA PRO A 27 9.17 -25.92 9.41
C PRO A 27 10.13 -25.97 8.22
N GLY A 28 11.43 -25.72 8.47
CA GLY A 28 12.45 -25.58 7.42
C GLY A 28 12.44 -24.22 6.71
N GLY A 29 11.57 -23.30 7.10
CA GLY A 29 11.51 -21.95 6.55
C GLY A 29 12.53 -20.98 7.16
N TYR A 30 12.43 -19.71 6.77
CA TYR A 30 13.40 -18.67 7.04
C TYR A 30 12.77 -17.48 7.73
N LEU A 31 13.53 -16.85 8.62
CA LEU A 31 13.17 -15.59 9.26
C LEU A 31 14.31 -14.58 9.08
N LEU A 32 14.01 -13.45 8.43
CA LEU A 32 14.94 -12.33 8.28
C LEU A 32 14.63 -11.26 9.32
N TYR A 33 15.66 -10.79 10.05
CA TYR A 33 15.49 -9.73 11.05
C TYR A 33 16.66 -8.73 11.02
N ASP A 34 16.48 -7.57 11.69
CA ASP A 34 17.54 -6.57 11.86
C ASP A 34 18.45 -6.93 13.05
N SER A 35 19.63 -7.44 12.75
CA SER A 35 20.64 -7.83 13.75
C SER A 35 21.47 -6.66 14.29
N THR A 36 21.08 -5.41 14.03
CA THR A 36 21.64 -4.24 14.73
C THR A 36 21.44 -4.37 16.24
N TRP A 37 20.37 -5.06 16.65
CA TRP A 37 20.04 -5.36 18.04
C TRP A 37 20.25 -6.84 18.32
N PRO A 38 20.52 -7.22 19.59
CA PRO A 38 20.59 -8.61 19.98
C PRO A 38 19.34 -9.38 19.55
N LEU A 39 19.50 -10.66 19.20
CA LEU A 39 18.39 -11.52 18.81
C LEU A 39 17.37 -11.61 19.96
N ASP A 40 16.16 -11.17 19.71
CA ASP A 40 15.06 -11.29 20.68
C ASP A 40 14.71 -12.77 20.88
N PRO A 41 14.63 -13.27 22.13
CA PRO A 41 14.23 -14.65 22.39
C PRO A 41 12.88 -15.03 21.75
N ALA A 42 11.97 -14.08 21.52
CA ALA A 42 10.70 -14.30 20.84
C ALA A 42 10.86 -14.70 19.35
N LEU A 43 12.02 -14.44 18.75
CA LEU A 43 12.33 -14.86 17.38
C LEU A 43 12.94 -16.26 17.29
N VAL A 44 13.34 -16.86 18.41
CA VAL A 44 13.99 -18.16 18.44
C VAL A 44 12.95 -19.28 18.37
N ARG A 45 13.05 -20.12 17.35
CA ARG A 45 12.25 -21.34 17.19
C ARG A 45 13.10 -22.43 16.53
N GLU A 46 12.99 -23.66 17.06
CA GLU A 46 13.63 -24.82 16.43
C GLU A 46 13.00 -25.10 15.06
N GLY A 47 13.80 -25.61 14.13
CA GLY A 47 13.34 -25.99 12.81
C GLY A 47 13.14 -24.84 11.81
N ILE A 48 13.59 -23.62 12.12
CA ILE A 48 13.68 -22.51 11.18
C ILE A 48 15.09 -21.96 11.09
N THR A 49 15.43 -21.33 9.97
CA THR A 49 16.71 -20.66 9.77
C THR A 49 16.55 -19.16 9.99
N ILE A 50 17.34 -18.60 10.91
CA ILE A 50 17.30 -17.17 11.24
C ILE A 50 18.42 -16.46 10.49
N LEU A 51 18.06 -15.44 9.69
CA LEU A 51 18.97 -14.63 8.90
C LEU A 51 19.04 -13.22 9.53
N GLY A 52 20.20 -12.88 10.09
CA GLY A 52 20.42 -11.58 10.72
C GLY A 52 21.22 -10.65 9.82
N ILE A 53 20.66 -9.50 9.45
CA ILE A 53 21.35 -8.44 8.71
C ILE A 53 21.31 -7.16 9.55
N PRO A 54 22.43 -6.48 9.81
CA PRO A 54 22.47 -5.30 10.68
C PRO A 54 22.02 -4.04 9.93
N PHE A 55 20.78 -4.02 9.44
CA PHE A 55 20.23 -2.96 8.60
C PHE A 55 20.32 -1.57 9.24
N GLY A 56 19.95 -1.48 10.52
CA GLY A 56 20.01 -0.21 11.24
C GLY A 56 21.42 0.34 11.31
N LYS A 57 22.41 -0.52 11.65
CA LYS A 57 23.82 -0.15 11.70
C LYS A 57 24.33 0.30 10.33
N MET A 58 24.08 -0.47 9.29
CA MET A 58 24.49 -0.16 7.92
C MET A 58 23.93 1.18 7.44
N CYS A 59 22.64 1.45 7.73
CA CYS A 59 22.02 2.71 7.39
C CYS A 59 22.60 3.91 8.17
N VAL A 60 22.97 3.72 9.44
CA VAL A 60 23.64 4.75 10.25
C VAL A 60 25.03 5.10 9.70
N GLU A 61 25.78 4.10 9.27
CA GLU A 61 27.11 4.27 8.69
C GLU A 61 27.10 4.91 7.30
N THR A 62 25.99 4.76 6.55
CA THR A 62 25.90 5.19 5.15
C THR A 62 25.19 6.52 4.96
N PHE A 63 24.16 6.80 5.75
CA PHE A 63 23.30 7.98 5.58
C PHE A 63 23.48 8.97 6.73
N GLU A 64 23.64 10.26 6.40
CA GLU A 64 23.85 11.31 7.41
C GLU A 64 22.57 11.67 8.18
N LYS A 65 21.41 11.68 7.50
CA LYS A 65 20.17 12.18 8.07
C LYS A 65 19.35 11.06 8.72
N ASP A 66 18.86 11.28 9.93
CA ASP A 66 18.06 10.31 10.68
C ASP A 66 16.78 9.90 9.93
N ARG A 67 16.16 10.84 9.24
CA ARG A 67 14.98 10.54 8.41
C ARG A 67 15.32 9.56 7.29
N ASP A 68 16.43 9.75 6.61
CA ASP A 68 16.88 8.88 5.52
C ASP A 68 17.26 7.50 6.08
N ARG A 69 17.93 7.43 7.21
CA ARG A 69 18.26 6.18 7.93
C ARG A 69 17.02 5.33 8.19
N THR A 70 15.96 5.95 8.67
CA THR A 70 14.69 5.25 8.98
C THR A 70 13.96 4.79 7.73
N LEU A 71 13.83 5.63 6.72
CA LEU A 71 13.08 5.30 5.49
C LEU A 71 13.82 4.31 4.62
N LEU A 72 15.14 4.52 4.43
CA LEU A 72 15.95 3.71 3.52
C LEU A 72 16.30 2.34 4.10
N ARG A 73 16.17 2.15 5.42
CA ARG A 73 16.26 0.83 6.02
C ARG A 73 15.28 -0.18 5.40
N ASN A 74 14.05 0.23 5.14
CA ASN A 74 13.07 -0.64 4.47
C ASN A 74 13.49 -0.97 3.03
N ILE A 75 14.18 -0.06 2.37
CA ILE A 75 14.72 -0.29 1.03
C ILE A 75 15.88 -1.29 1.07
N ALA A 76 16.75 -1.21 2.09
CA ALA A 76 17.81 -2.19 2.30
C ALA A 76 17.24 -3.61 2.56
N TYR A 77 16.12 -3.74 3.28
CA TYR A 77 15.43 -5.02 3.40
C TYR A 77 14.98 -5.56 2.03
N ALA A 78 14.44 -4.70 1.16
CA ALA A 78 14.04 -5.11 -0.19
C ALA A 78 15.27 -5.59 -1.01
N GLY A 79 16.42 -4.96 -0.85
CA GLY A 79 17.68 -5.40 -1.47
C GLY A 79 18.12 -6.78 -1.00
N ALA A 80 18.08 -7.03 0.31
CA ALA A 80 18.40 -8.35 0.87
C ALA A 80 17.43 -9.43 0.34
N LEU A 81 16.13 -9.13 0.26
CA LEU A 81 15.15 -10.04 -0.33
C LEU A 81 15.43 -10.29 -1.81
N ALA A 82 15.88 -9.28 -2.55
CA ALA A 82 16.25 -9.47 -3.96
C ALA A 82 17.39 -10.48 -4.11
N ALA A 83 18.40 -10.43 -3.24
CA ALA A 83 19.49 -11.42 -3.24
C ALA A 83 19.01 -12.82 -2.80
N LEU A 84 18.22 -12.90 -1.73
CA LEU A 84 17.73 -14.17 -1.17
C LEU A 84 16.76 -14.90 -2.08
N LEU A 85 15.99 -14.17 -2.88
CA LEU A 85 14.91 -14.70 -3.75
C LEU A 85 15.26 -14.67 -5.24
N ASP A 86 16.48 -14.30 -5.61
CA ASP A 86 16.93 -14.19 -7.01
C ASP A 86 16.10 -13.22 -7.86
N ILE A 87 15.72 -12.09 -7.27
CA ILE A 87 14.99 -11.05 -7.99
C ILE A 87 15.95 -10.30 -8.92
N ASP A 88 15.52 -10.09 -10.15
CA ASP A 88 16.27 -9.39 -11.18
C ASP A 88 16.50 -7.90 -10.77
N MET A 89 17.77 -7.56 -10.55
CA MET A 89 18.17 -6.21 -10.13
C MET A 89 18.00 -5.16 -11.23
N ASP A 90 17.97 -5.53 -12.49
CA ASP A 90 17.70 -4.60 -13.58
C ASP A 90 16.25 -4.12 -13.53
N ILE A 91 15.32 -5.03 -13.21
CA ILE A 91 13.90 -4.68 -13.00
C ILE A 91 13.77 -3.75 -11.78
N VAL A 92 14.44 -4.05 -10.67
CA VAL A 92 14.44 -3.18 -9.48
C VAL A 92 14.97 -1.79 -9.82
N GLY A 93 16.06 -1.71 -10.57
CA GLY A 93 16.64 -0.45 -11.05
C GLY A 93 15.68 0.35 -11.94
N GLN A 94 15.02 -0.32 -12.89
CA GLN A 94 13.99 0.32 -13.73
C GLN A 94 12.84 0.90 -12.91
N MET A 95 12.29 0.13 -11.97
CA MET A 95 11.21 0.61 -11.08
C MET A 95 11.62 1.82 -10.23
N LEU A 96 12.86 1.85 -9.73
CA LEU A 96 13.38 3.00 -8.99
C LEU A 96 13.52 4.21 -9.90
N ASN A 97 14.06 4.04 -11.10
CA ASN A 97 14.21 5.10 -12.09
C ASN A 97 12.85 5.70 -12.48
N GLU A 98 11.85 4.89 -12.79
CA GLU A 98 10.49 5.37 -13.11
C GLU A 98 9.87 6.17 -11.95
N LYS A 99 9.99 5.65 -10.74
CA LYS A 99 9.38 6.27 -9.56
C LYS A 99 10.07 7.57 -9.14
N PHE A 100 11.38 7.64 -9.27
CA PHE A 100 12.18 8.76 -8.75
C PHE A 100 12.89 9.59 -9.83
N ALA A 101 12.56 9.43 -11.13
CA ALA A 101 13.17 10.16 -12.25
C ALA A 101 13.26 11.69 -12.03
N LYS A 102 12.24 12.28 -11.41
CA LYS A 102 12.16 13.70 -11.11
C LYS A 102 12.87 14.12 -9.81
N LYS A 103 13.50 13.18 -9.09
CA LYS A 103 14.12 13.41 -7.78
C LYS A 103 15.46 12.67 -7.67
N PRO A 104 16.53 13.11 -8.39
CA PRO A 104 17.80 12.39 -8.52
C PRO A 104 18.42 12.01 -7.16
N ARG A 105 18.42 12.92 -6.19
CA ARG A 105 18.96 12.64 -4.85
C ARG A 105 18.26 11.47 -4.13
N LEU A 106 16.93 11.35 -4.31
CA LEU A 106 16.19 10.21 -3.74
C LEU A 106 16.48 8.92 -4.53
N LEU A 107 16.66 9.02 -5.83
CA LEU A 107 17.04 7.90 -6.68
C LEU A 107 18.37 7.31 -6.22
N ASP A 108 19.41 8.13 -6.11
CA ASP A 108 20.75 7.70 -5.67
C ASP A 108 20.71 7.06 -4.28
N ALA A 109 19.98 7.67 -3.35
CA ALA A 109 19.86 7.16 -2.00
C ALA A 109 19.13 5.79 -1.95
N ASN A 110 18.10 5.60 -2.79
CA ASN A 110 17.41 4.31 -2.87
C ASN A 110 18.28 3.23 -3.54
N HIS A 111 19.03 3.58 -4.59
CA HIS A 111 19.99 2.66 -5.19
C HIS A 111 21.06 2.22 -4.16
N THR A 112 21.63 3.18 -3.43
CA THR A 112 22.59 2.87 -2.37
C THR A 112 21.98 1.92 -1.33
N ALA A 113 20.77 2.20 -0.85
CA ALA A 113 20.10 1.38 0.16
C ALA A 113 19.78 -0.04 -0.34
N ILE A 114 19.31 -0.20 -1.58
CA ILE A 114 19.08 -1.52 -2.18
C ILE A 114 20.38 -2.34 -2.20
N HIS A 115 21.48 -1.74 -2.67
CA HIS A 115 22.76 -2.43 -2.73
C HIS A 115 23.31 -2.78 -1.36
N LEU A 116 23.13 -1.96 -0.33
CA LEU A 116 23.53 -2.31 1.03
C LEU A 116 22.97 -3.68 1.46
N GLY A 117 21.67 -3.87 1.29
CA GLY A 117 21.03 -5.13 1.67
C GLY A 117 21.41 -6.29 0.75
N TYR A 118 21.40 -6.04 -0.56
CA TYR A 118 21.74 -7.04 -1.58
C TYR A 118 23.16 -7.60 -1.40
N ASP A 119 24.15 -6.72 -1.32
CA ASP A 119 25.55 -7.09 -1.26
C ASP A 119 25.87 -7.80 0.07
N PHE A 120 25.27 -7.32 1.17
CA PHE A 120 25.42 -8.00 2.47
C PHE A 120 24.86 -9.42 2.42
N ALA A 121 23.66 -9.61 1.85
CA ALA A 121 23.04 -10.93 1.76
C ALA A 121 23.87 -11.87 0.89
N LYS A 122 24.34 -11.41 -0.27
CA LYS A 122 25.22 -12.20 -1.17
C LYS A 122 26.55 -12.60 -0.51
N ALA A 123 27.12 -11.73 0.33
CA ALA A 123 28.41 -11.98 0.98
C ALA A 123 28.30 -12.95 2.18
N ASN A 124 27.15 -13.01 2.84
CA ASN A 124 27.01 -13.70 4.13
C ASN A 124 26.06 -14.90 4.11
N PHE A 125 25.22 -15.07 3.09
CA PHE A 125 24.24 -16.17 3.01
C PHE A 125 24.33 -16.91 1.69
N ALA A 126 23.80 -18.14 1.69
CA ALA A 126 23.53 -18.84 0.44
C ALA A 126 22.41 -18.10 -0.33
N CYS A 127 22.75 -17.56 -1.49
CA CYS A 127 21.83 -16.83 -2.35
C CYS A 127 21.84 -17.42 -3.78
N PRO A 128 20.67 -17.74 -4.34
CA PRO A 128 19.36 -17.66 -3.69
C PRO A 128 19.18 -18.72 -2.58
N LEU A 129 18.11 -18.57 -1.79
CA LEU A 129 17.61 -19.62 -0.92
C LEU A 129 17.20 -20.85 -1.76
N PRO A 130 16.89 -22.03 -1.16
CA PRO A 130 16.42 -23.20 -1.89
C PRO A 130 15.15 -22.99 -2.72
N PHE A 131 14.55 -21.81 -2.63
CA PHE A 131 13.44 -21.32 -3.45
C PHE A 131 13.76 -19.92 -3.97
N ARG A 132 13.16 -19.55 -5.09
CA ARG A 132 13.40 -18.26 -5.75
C ARG A 132 12.13 -17.77 -6.45
N LEU A 133 12.13 -16.49 -6.82
CA LEU A 133 11.10 -15.92 -7.68
C LEU A 133 11.58 -16.00 -9.12
N GLU A 134 10.75 -16.57 -9.99
CA GLU A 134 11.02 -16.64 -11.42
C GLU A 134 9.98 -15.81 -12.17
N LYS A 135 10.45 -15.10 -13.19
CA LYS A 135 9.56 -14.40 -14.11
C LYS A 135 8.67 -15.40 -14.81
N MET A 136 7.36 -15.21 -14.72
CA MET A 136 6.37 -15.99 -15.46
C MET A 136 5.75 -15.13 -16.55
N ASP A 137 5.49 -15.75 -17.70
CA ASP A 137 4.63 -15.19 -18.74
C ASP A 137 3.33 -16.00 -18.82
N ALA A 138 2.59 -16.02 -17.71
CA ALA A 138 1.36 -16.80 -17.57
C ALA A 138 0.11 -15.91 -17.35
N THR A 139 0.26 -14.60 -17.41
CA THR A 139 -0.83 -13.64 -17.21
C THR A 139 -1.58 -13.32 -18.51
N GLY A 140 -0.99 -13.59 -19.67
CA GLY A 140 -1.57 -13.22 -20.96
C GLY A 140 -1.95 -11.74 -20.98
N ASP A 141 -3.19 -11.44 -21.33
CA ASP A 141 -3.72 -10.06 -21.36
C ASP A 141 -4.21 -9.55 -19.99
N ALA A 142 -4.06 -10.34 -18.92
CA ALA A 142 -4.47 -9.92 -17.57
C ALA A 142 -3.47 -8.91 -16.99
N ILE A 143 -4.00 -7.96 -16.20
CA ILE A 143 -3.21 -6.98 -15.46
C ILE A 143 -3.33 -7.23 -13.97
N LEU A 144 -2.27 -6.95 -13.22
CA LEU A 144 -2.33 -6.92 -11.77
C LEU A 144 -2.79 -5.54 -11.32
N MET A 145 -3.93 -5.49 -10.61
CA MET A 145 -4.52 -4.26 -10.13
C MET A 145 -5.09 -4.47 -8.73
N ASP A 146 -4.91 -3.51 -7.84
CA ASP A 146 -5.57 -3.53 -6.54
C ASP A 146 -7.04 -3.10 -6.63
N GLY A 147 -7.83 -3.44 -5.59
CA GLY A 147 -9.27 -3.18 -5.57
C GLY A 147 -9.62 -1.70 -5.63
N ASN A 148 -8.86 -0.82 -4.98
CA ASN A 148 -9.09 0.63 -5.02
C ASN A 148 -8.90 1.18 -6.44
N THR A 149 -7.83 0.78 -7.11
CA THR A 149 -7.55 1.18 -8.50
C THR A 149 -8.61 0.63 -9.45
N ALA A 150 -9.03 -0.63 -9.27
CA ALA A 150 -10.09 -1.23 -10.08
C ALA A 150 -11.44 -0.53 -9.88
N SER A 151 -11.80 -0.19 -8.65
CA SER A 151 -13.03 0.55 -8.32
C SER A 151 -13.01 1.96 -8.92
N ALA A 152 -11.88 2.66 -8.82
CA ALA A 152 -11.70 3.97 -9.43
C ALA A 152 -11.85 3.94 -10.96
N LEU A 153 -11.27 2.92 -11.60
CA LEU A 153 -11.40 2.72 -13.04
C LEU A 153 -12.85 2.41 -13.42
N GLY A 154 -13.52 1.55 -12.62
CA GLY A 154 -14.95 1.26 -12.78
C GLY A 154 -15.83 2.53 -12.68
N ALA A 155 -15.56 3.39 -11.69
CA ALA A 155 -16.26 4.68 -11.55
C ALA A 155 -16.05 5.58 -12.77
N LEU A 156 -14.82 5.65 -13.31
CA LEU A 156 -14.53 6.40 -14.54
C LEU A 156 -15.34 5.86 -15.73
N TYR A 157 -15.34 4.55 -15.96
CA TYR A 157 -16.07 3.90 -17.05
C TYR A 157 -17.60 4.02 -16.88
N ALA A 158 -18.08 3.99 -15.64
CA ALA A 158 -19.49 4.23 -15.33
C ALA A 158 -19.92 5.69 -15.57
N GLY A 159 -18.99 6.57 -15.93
CA GLY A 159 -19.27 7.96 -16.25
C GLY A 159 -19.34 8.88 -15.02
N ALA A 160 -18.76 8.50 -13.88
CA ALA A 160 -18.65 9.39 -12.74
C ALA A 160 -17.80 10.63 -13.08
N THR A 161 -18.35 11.81 -12.79
CA THR A 161 -17.71 13.10 -13.03
C THR A 161 -17.41 13.85 -11.75
N VAL A 162 -18.05 13.49 -10.63
CA VAL A 162 -17.84 14.12 -9.33
C VAL A 162 -17.39 13.09 -8.30
N GLY A 163 -16.28 13.35 -7.65
CA GLY A 163 -15.80 12.61 -6.47
C GLY A 163 -15.71 13.56 -5.28
N ALA A 164 -16.37 13.24 -4.16
CA ALA A 164 -16.20 13.98 -2.92
C ALA A 164 -15.77 13.03 -1.82
N TRP A 165 -14.78 13.41 -1.00
CA TRP A 165 -14.19 12.49 -0.06
C TRP A 165 -13.56 13.18 1.15
N TYR A 166 -13.33 12.42 2.19
CA TYR A 166 -12.50 12.81 3.31
C TYR A 166 -11.39 11.76 3.50
N PRO A 167 -10.12 12.17 3.71
CA PRO A 167 -8.99 11.24 3.76
C PRO A 167 -9.09 10.26 4.91
N ILE A 168 -9.18 8.98 4.59
CA ILE A 168 -9.10 7.88 5.56
C ILE A 168 -8.43 6.66 4.91
N THR A 169 -7.51 6.01 5.62
CA THR A 169 -6.88 4.78 5.16
C THR A 169 -7.83 3.59 5.37
N PRO A 170 -8.03 2.69 4.39
CA PRO A 170 -7.33 2.59 3.10
C PRO A 170 -8.07 3.24 1.91
N ALA A 171 -9.16 3.96 2.13
CA ALA A 171 -10.01 4.49 1.08
C ALA A 171 -9.36 5.61 0.25
N THR A 172 -8.41 6.36 0.83
CA THR A 172 -7.70 7.46 0.14
C THR A 172 -7.15 7.06 -1.23
N ALA A 173 -6.58 5.86 -1.35
CA ALA A 173 -5.98 5.37 -2.59
C ALA A 173 -7.00 5.23 -3.74
N LEU A 174 -8.29 5.00 -3.45
CA LEU A 174 -9.34 4.94 -4.47
C LEU A 174 -9.52 6.32 -5.13
N MET A 175 -9.65 7.38 -4.32
CA MET A 175 -9.85 8.73 -4.86
C MET A 175 -8.59 9.26 -5.57
N GLU A 176 -7.40 8.94 -5.06
CA GLU A 176 -6.14 9.28 -5.73
C GLU A 176 -6.02 8.60 -7.09
N ALA A 177 -6.39 7.33 -7.20
CA ALA A 177 -6.43 6.61 -8.47
C ALA A 177 -7.47 7.22 -9.43
N PHE A 178 -8.69 7.53 -8.92
CA PHE A 178 -9.73 8.18 -9.73
C PHE A 178 -9.26 9.54 -10.26
N LYS A 179 -8.60 10.35 -9.42
CA LYS A 179 -8.00 11.62 -9.84
C LYS A 179 -7.00 11.41 -10.98
N GLY A 180 -6.08 10.47 -10.84
CA GLY A 180 -5.09 10.16 -11.87
C GLY A 180 -5.73 9.71 -13.20
N PHE A 181 -6.81 8.93 -13.15
CA PHE A 181 -7.57 8.57 -14.34
C PHE A 181 -8.32 9.76 -14.95
N CYS A 182 -8.91 10.63 -14.14
CA CYS A 182 -9.57 11.83 -14.64
C CYS A 182 -8.59 12.81 -15.30
N GLU A 183 -7.43 13.02 -14.71
CA GLU A 183 -6.34 13.85 -15.29
C GLU A 183 -5.91 13.32 -16.67
N LYS A 184 -5.94 12.01 -16.87
CA LYS A 184 -5.56 11.37 -18.13
C LYS A 184 -6.67 11.35 -19.18
N PHE A 185 -7.92 11.15 -18.76
CA PHE A 185 -9.02 10.79 -19.69
C PHE A 185 -10.19 11.78 -19.69
N ARG A 186 -10.22 12.78 -18.80
CA ARG A 186 -11.32 13.71 -18.65
C ARG A 186 -10.90 15.18 -18.66
N VAL A 187 -9.73 15.46 -19.19
CA VAL A 187 -9.31 16.81 -19.57
C VAL A 187 -9.61 16.98 -21.05
N ASP A 188 -10.34 18.04 -21.37
CA ASP A 188 -10.64 18.40 -22.76
C ASP A 188 -9.33 18.75 -23.49
N PRO A 189 -8.96 18.06 -24.58
CA PRO A 189 -7.69 18.26 -25.24
C PRO A 189 -7.57 19.62 -25.95
N ASP A 190 -8.69 20.23 -26.33
CA ASP A 190 -8.70 21.47 -27.10
C ASP A 190 -8.70 22.70 -26.18
N THR A 191 -9.42 22.61 -25.06
CA THR A 191 -9.60 23.74 -24.14
C THR A 191 -8.75 23.64 -22.88
N GLY A 192 -8.26 22.44 -22.54
CA GLY A 192 -7.56 22.14 -21.29
C GLY A 192 -8.47 22.17 -20.06
N LEU A 193 -9.80 22.26 -20.23
CA LEU A 193 -10.74 22.29 -19.13
C LEU A 193 -11.03 20.88 -18.60
N ASN A 194 -11.20 20.80 -17.29
CA ASN A 194 -11.55 19.55 -16.63
C ASN A 194 -13.07 19.24 -16.78
N ASN A 195 -13.39 18.07 -17.31
CA ASN A 195 -14.74 17.52 -17.33
C ASN A 195 -15.01 16.65 -16.09
N TYR A 196 -14.47 17.05 -14.93
CA TYR A 196 -14.65 16.40 -13.65
C TYR A 196 -14.41 17.37 -12.50
N ALA A 197 -14.92 17.04 -11.32
CA ALA A 197 -14.63 17.73 -10.07
C ALA A 197 -14.29 16.72 -8.97
N ILE A 198 -13.20 16.93 -8.26
CA ILE A 198 -12.81 16.14 -7.10
C ILE A 198 -12.62 17.08 -5.94
N LEU A 199 -13.41 16.88 -4.87
CA LEU A 199 -13.44 17.76 -3.72
C LEU A 199 -13.05 16.98 -2.46
N GLN A 200 -12.03 17.44 -1.75
CA GLN A 200 -11.79 17.02 -0.39
C GLN A 200 -12.69 17.83 0.51
N ALA A 201 -13.60 17.14 1.19
CA ALA A 201 -14.56 17.77 2.11
C ALA A 201 -13.93 18.00 3.50
N GLU A 202 -14.64 18.71 4.35
CA GLU A 202 -14.26 18.97 5.75
C GLU A 202 -14.36 17.69 6.61
N ASP A 203 -15.34 16.84 6.31
CA ASP A 203 -15.58 15.55 6.95
C ASP A 203 -16.37 14.60 6.02
N GLU A 204 -16.68 13.42 6.52
CA GLU A 204 -17.44 12.41 5.79
C GLU A 204 -18.88 12.85 5.52
N LEU A 205 -19.52 13.59 6.44
CA LEU A 205 -20.89 14.10 6.25
C LEU A 205 -20.93 15.08 5.09
N ALA A 206 -20.00 16.04 5.09
CA ALA A 206 -19.89 17.01 4.00
C ALA A 206 -19.62 16.32 2.66
N ALA A 207 -18.79 15.28 2.63
CA ALA A 207 -18.53 14.49 1.41
C ALA A 207 -19.82 13.83 0.89
N ALA A 208 -20.60 13.20 1.77
CA ALA A 208 -21.89 12.59 1.41
C ALA A 208 -22.89 13.64 0.89
N GLY A 209 -22.99 14.79 1.57
CA GLY A 209 -23.84 15.90 1.15
C GLY A 209 -23.49 16.45 -0.24
N ILE A 210 -22.19 16.60 -0.53
CA ILE A 210 -21.70 17.02 -1.86
C ILE A 210 -22.11 16.01 -2.94
N VAL A 211 -21.97 14.70 -2.68
CA VAL A 211 -22.36 13.66 -3.64
C VAL A 211 -23.85 13.71 -3.94
N ILE A 212 -24.70 13.87 -2.92
CA ILE A 212 -26.14 13.96 -3.10
C ILE A 212 -26.51 15.25 -3.84
N GLY A 213 -25.92 16.40 -3.49
CA GLY A 213 -26.15 17.66 -4.18
C GLY A 213 -25.71 17.60 -5.65
N ALA A 214 -24.57 16.96 -5.94
CA ALA A 214 -24.12 16.73 -7.31
C ALA A 214 -25.07 15.80 -8.09
N GLY A 215 -25.56 14.75 -7.46
CA GLY A 215 -26.57 13.86 -8.03
C GLY A 215 -27.88 14.58 -8.32
N TRP A 216 -28.34 15.44 -7.41
CA TRP A 216 -29.51 16.30 -7.61
C TRP A 216 -29.36 17.21 -8.83
N ALA A 217 -28.14 17.72 -9.06
CA ALA A 217 -27.83 18.54 -10.24
C ALA A 217 -27.59 17.69 -11.51
N GLY A 218 -27.78 16.38 -11.48
CA GLY A 218 -27.68 15.49 -12.63
C GLY A 218 -26.28 14.91 -12.88
N ALA A 219 -25.30 15.13 -12.01
CA ALA A 219 -23.98 14.54 -12.13
C ALA A 219 -23.94 13.10 -11.59
N ARG A 220 -23.12 12.24 -12.18
CA ARG A 220 -22.76 10.96 -11.56
C ARG A 220 -21.66 11.19 -10.54
N ALA A 221 -22.02 11.02 -9.28
CA ALA A 221 -21.16 11.33 -8.15
C ALA A 221 -20.96 10.12 -7.23
N PHE A 222 -19.82 10.07 -6.56
CA PHE A 222 -19.54 9.07 -5.55
C PHE A 222 -18.66 9.61 -4.42
N THR A 223 -18.71 8.93 -3.29
CA THR A 223 -17.74 9.11 -2.19
C THR A 223 -17.10 7.79 -1.83
N ASN A 224 -15.96 7.86 -1.15
CA ASN A 224 -15.28 6.70 -0.61
C ASN A 224 -14.83 6.97 0.83
N THR A 225 -15.01 5.97 1.66
CA THR A 225 -14.66 6.02 3.08
C THR A 225 -14.29 4.65 3.61
N SER A 226 -14.15 4.52 4.90
CA SER A 226 -13.97 3.29 5.65
C SER A 226 -15.07 3.19 6.71
N GLY A 227 -15.22 2.06 7.38
CA GLY A 227 -16.31 1.76 8.31
C GLY A 227 -16.77 2.91 9.23
N PRO A 228 -15.87 3.61 9.95
CA PRO A 228 -16.30 4.74 10.79
C PRO A 228 -16.99 5.86 10.02
N GLY A 229 -16.56 6.13 8.79
CA GLY A 229 -17.17 7.17 7.96
C GLY A 229 -18.56 6.80 7.49
N ILE A 230 -18.83 5.52 7.20
CA ILE A 230 -20.19 5.05 6.87
C ILE A 230 -21.14 5.33 8.04
N SER A 231 -20.71 5.10 9.28
CA SER A 231 -21.54 5.43 10.46
C SER A 231 -21.92 6.91 10.51
N LEU A 232 -21.01 7.80 10.13
CA LEU A 232 -21.26 9.23 10.08
C LEU A 232 -22.17 9.63 8.91
N MET A 233 -22.12 8.93 7.77
CA MET A 233 -22.86 9.25 6.57
C MET A 233 -24.34 8.80 6.58
N GLN A 234 -24.79 8.05 7.59
CA GLN A 234 -26.10 7.39 7.61
C GLN A 234 -27.27 8.33 7.37
N GLU A 235 -27.24 9.55 7.91
CA GLU A 235 -28.30 10.53 7.71
C GLU A 235 -28.41 10.96 6.24
N PHE A 236 -27.28 11.20 5.57
CA PHE A 236 -27.27 11.52 4.15
C PHE A 236 -27.62 10.32 3.27
N ILE A 237 -27.28 9.11 3.64
CA ILE A 237 -27.72 7.88 2.97
C ILE A 237 -29.26 7.79 3.02
N GLY A 238 -29.84 8.08 4.20
CA GLY A 238 -31.28 8.17 4.37
C GLY A 238 -31.91 9.28 3.51
N LEU A 239 -31.26 10.43 3.40
CA LEU A 239 -31.72 11.53 2.54
C LEU A 239 -31.69 11.11 1.06
N ALA A 240 -30.62 10.47 0.59
CA ALA A 240 -30.52 9.98 -0.79
C ALA A 240 -31.66 9.01 -1.12
N TYR A 241 -31.97 8.09 -0.20
CA TYR A 241 -33.10 7.18 -0.34
C TYR A 241 -34.44 7.92 -0.41
N TYR A 242 -34.67 8.88 0.51
CA TYR A 242 -35.93 9.60 0.58
C TYR A 242 -36.21 10.52 -0.65
N THR A 243 -35.14 11.02 -1.23
CA THR A 243 -35.19 11.94 -2.39
C THR A 243 -35.00 11.26 -3.74
N ASP A 244 -34.87 9.93 -3.78
CA ASP A 244 -34.59 9.13 -4.99
C ASP A 244 -33.32 9.61 -5.74
N ILE A 245 -32.31 10.13 -5.01
CA ILE A 245 -31.04 10.55 -5.62
C ILE A 245 -30.06 9.36 -5.64
N PRO A 246 -29.65 8.90 -6.82
CA PRO A 246 -28.67 7.84 -6.92
C PRO A 246 -27.31 8.34 -6.46
N ALA A 247 -26.74 7.67 -5.45
CA ALA A 247 -25.42 7.97 -4.92
C ALA A 247 -24.65 6.67 -4.67
N VAL A 248 -23.34 6.67 -4.93
CA VAL A 248 -22.48 5.52 -4.68
C VAL A 248 -21.54 5.83 -3.52
N PHE A 249 -21.53 4.95 -2.55
CA PHE A 249 -20.66 5.01 -1.36
C PHE A 249 -19.74 3.78 -1.38
N PHE A 250 -18.44 3.98 -1.57
CA PHE A 250 -17.47 2.91 -1.46
C PHE A 250 -17.01 2.79 -0.02
N ASP A 251 -17.31 1.70 0.64
CA ASP A 251 -16.75 1.36 1.93
C ASP A 251 -15.53 0.47 1.74
N VAL A 252 -14.36 1.09 1.82
CA VAL A 252 -13.07 0.40 1.73
C VAL A 252 -12.64 -0.01 3.11
N GLN A 253 -13.10 -1.17 3.54
CA GLN A 253 -12.94 -1.63 4.90
C GLN A 253 -11.53 -2.11 5.24
N ARG A 254 -11.24 -2.10 6.51
CA ARG A 254 -10.10 -2.76 7.13
C ARG A 254 -10.45 -3.28 8.51
N CYS A 255 -9.87 -4.40 8.93
CA CYS A 255 -10.01 -4.89 10.29
C CYS A 255 -9.31 -3.94 11.27
N GLY A 256 -10.02 -3.62 12.37
CA GLY A 256 -9.48 -2.81 13.43
C GLY A 256 -8.56 -3.55 14.41
N PRO A 257 -7.93 -2.82 15.34
CA PRO A 257 -8.12 -1.40 15.68
C PRO A 257 -7.33 -0.41 14.81
N ALA A 258 -7.39 -0.52 13.53
CA ALA A 258 -6.49 0.18 12.62
C ALA A 258 -6.86 1.66 12.37
N THR A 259 -8.13 2.00 12.38
CA THR A 259 -8.59 3.40 12.51
C THR A 259 -8.76 3.80 13.96
N GLY A 260 -8.52 2.89 14.78
CA GLY A 260 -8.94 2.53 16.10
C GLY A 260 -8.91 3.54 17.17
N MET A 261 -7.84 4.20 17.44
CA MET A 261 -7.79 5.01 18.67
C MET A 261 -8.54 6.34 18.57
N PRO A 262 -8.53 7.09 17.45
CA PRO A 262 -9.32 8.32 17.36
C PRO A 262 -10.82 8.08 17.29
N THR A 263 -11.27 7.13 16.48
CA THR A 263 -12.70 6.91 16.22
C THR A 263 -13.34 5.87 17.13
N ARG A 264 -12.57 4.93 17.66
CA ARG A 264 -13.00 3.82 18.52
C ARG A 264 -14.15 2.97 17.96
N THR A 265 -14.47 3.16 16.72
CA THR A 265 -15.46 2.38 15.98
C THR A 265 -14.76 1.52 14.95
N GLN A 266 -15.18 0.29 14.86
CA GLN A 266 -14.72 -0.65 13.87
C GLN A 266 -15.94 -1.24 13.19
N GLN A 267 -15.88 -1.28 11.88
CA GLN A 267 -16.80 -2.08 11.10
C GLN A 267 -15.96 -2.90 10.14
N ALA A 268 -16.03 -4.21 10.29
CA ALA A 268 -15.37 -5.15 9.39
C ALA A 268 -16.34 -5.64 8.30
N ASP A 269 -17.61 -5.41 8.51
CA ASP A 269 -18.75 -5.76 7.65
C ASP A 269 -19.87 -4.73 7.84
N LEU A 270 -20.73 -4.62 6.88
CA LEU A 270 -21.95 -3.81 6.89
C LEU A 270 -23.18 -4.71 6.97
#